data_c849fcc80698243462f063a8d642b3e5
#
_entry.id   c849fcc80698243462f063a8d642b3e5
#
_cell.length_a   1.000
_cell.length_b   1.000
_cell.length_c   1.000
_cell.angle_alpha   90.00
_cell.angle_beta   90.00
_cell.angle_gamma   90.00
#
_symmetry.space_group_name_H-M   'P 1'
#
loop_
_entity.id
_entity.type
_entity.pdbx_description
1 polymer ?
#
loop_
_entity_poly.entity_id
_entity_poly.type
_entity_poly.pdbx_seq_one_letter_code
_entity_poly.pdbx_strand_id
1 'polypeptide(L)'
;IWDPTTRPRHFLGFNWTTTSAILFVFIILEYIYIKKGRLNIIEYILGILISYWLYKMTDSRMAFLVQTVSLTFFMFFRKFVLEGKVIRKHVGIMSFFPEAIAAVAIGMQYLYNPGNSILSKLNDMLSGRLRLGNEGIKDYGFKLFGTEIEWNGYGTDWIAGTKYNYVDSSYLQIALEYGLIVLCIILILYSGLMYCSIKNKHYLISWITVFILLFCITEPRLVKPAYNPFLILCITELCVYIKNRRDNSYCEEAEINNN
;
A
#
# COMPACT_ATOMS: atom_id res chain seq x y z
N ILE A 1 12.62 18.57 -19.10
CA ILE A 1 13.98 18.60 -19.70
C ILE A 1 14.47 17.16 -19.70
N TRP A 2 14.66 16.60 -20.90
CA TRP A 2 15.22 15.26 -21.06
C TRP A 2 16.71 15.31 -20.65
N ASP A 3 17.06 14.59 -19.58
CA ASP A 3 18.45 14.45 -19.16
C ASP A 3 19.04 13.21 -19.84
N PRO A 4 20.01 13.35 -20.74
CA PRO A 4 20.63 12.24 -21.45
C PRO A 4 21.42 11.29 -20.54
N THR A 5 21.64 11.64 -19.27
CA THR A 5 22.26 10.76 -18.26
C THR A 5 21.25 9.81 -17.61
N THR A 6 19.94 10.04 -17.77
CA THR A 6 18.90 9.14 -17.27
C THR A 6 18.67 7.99 -18.25
N ARG A 7 18.46 6.78 -17.70
CA ARG A 7 18.12 5.60 -18.50
C ARG A 7 16.83 5.85 -19.28
N PRO A 8 16.73 5.43 -20.56
CA PRO A 8 15.48 5.52 -21.31
C PRO A 8 14.40 4.68 -20.58
N ARG A 9 13.25 5.30 -20.34
CA ARG A 9 12.09 4.64 -19.72
C ARG A 9 11.08 4.30 -20.81
N HIS A 10 10.52 3.08 -20.72
CA HIS A 10 9.56 2.58 -21.69
C HIS A 10 8.14 2.62 -21.11
N PHE A 11 7.18 3.07 -21.90
CA PHE A 11 5.78 3.21 -21.50
C PHE A 11 5.02 1.88 -21.45
N LEU A 12 5.48 0.85 -22.18
CA LEU A 12 4.89 -0.49 -22.24
C LEU A 12 3.36 -0.49 -22.48
N GLY A 13 2.88 0.42 -23.33
CA GLY A 13 1.46 0.57 -23.66
C GLY A 13 0.64 1.42 -22.68
N PHE A 14 1.26 2.03 -21.68
CA PHE A 14 0.60 2.93 -20.73
C PHE A 14 1.01 4.39 -20.97
N ASN A 15 0.17 5.32 -20.52
CA ASN A 15 0.47 6.76 -20.61
C ASN A 15 1.63 7.20 -19.69
N TRP A 16 2.02 6.36 -18.74
CA TRP A 16 3.08 6.64 -17.79
C TRP A 16 4.03 5.45 -17.61
N THR A 17 5.32 5.74 -17.57
CA THR A 17 6.36 4.70 -17.59
C THR A 17 6.34 3.74 -16.40
N THR A 18 5.96 4.20 -15.22
CA THR A 18 5.93 3.37 -14.00
C THR A 18 4.66 2.54 -13.82
N THR A 19 3.61 2.80 -14.62
CA THR A 19 2.28 2.17 -14.46
C THR A 19 2.32 0.65 -14.55
N SER A 20 3.07 0.10 -15.51
CA SER A 20 3.21 -1.35 -15.67
C SER A 20 3.86 -2.01 -14.46
N ALA A 21 4.90 -1.40 -13.89
CA ALA A 21 5.56 -1.91 -12.70
C ALA A 21 4.65 -1.83 -11.46
N ILE A 22 3.87 -0.76 -11.33
CA ILE A 22 2.88 -0.59 -10.24
C ILE A 22 1.79 -1.65 -10.34
N LEU A 23 1.19 -1.85 -11.51
CA LEU A 23 0.18 -2.89 -11.73
C LEU A 23 0.72 -4.28 -11.41
N PHE A 24 1.98 -4.55 -11.77
CA PHE A 24 2.58 -5.85 -11.51
C PHE A 24 2.77 -6.14 -10.02
N VAL A 25 2.90 -5.12 -9.16
CA VAL A 25 2.86 -5.31 -7.69
C VAL A 25 1.53 -5.95 -7.28
N PHE A 26 0.42 -5.39 -7.74
CA PHE A 26 -0.91 -5.91 -7.38
C PHE A 26 -1.17 -7.28 -8.02
N ILE A 27 -0.75 -7.51 -9.26
CA ILE A 27 -0.84 -8.82 -9.94
C ILE A 27 -0.08 -9.90 -9.14
N ILE A 28 1.13 -9.60 -8.64
CA ILE A 28 1.88 -10.53 -7.78
C ILE A 28 1.09 -10.83 -6.50
N LEU A 29 0.56 -9.82 -5.82
CA LEU A 29 -0.19 -10.00 -4.59
C LEU A 29 -1.49 -10.79 -4.83
N GLU A 30 -2.20 -10.54 -5.94
CA GLU A 30 -3.37 -11.32 -6.36
C GLU A 30 -2.99 -12.76 -6.67
N TYR A 31 -1.90 -12.98 -7.40
CA TYR A 31 -1.40 -14.31 -7.69
C TYR A 31 -1.08 -15.10 -6.42
N ILE A 32 -0.39 -14.46 -5.45
CA ILE A 32 -0.12 -15.03 -4.14
C ILE A 32 -1.43 -15.37 -3.41
N TYR A 33 -2.44 -14.49 -3.48
CA TYR A 33 -3.75 -14.71 -2.89
C TYR A 33 -4.47 -15.92 -3.51
N ILE A 34 -4.56 -16.01 -4.84
CA ILE A 34 -5.16 -17.13 -5.58
C ILE A 34 -4.45 -18.44 -5.26
N LYS A 35 -3.13 -18.43 -5.19
CA LYS A 35 -2.31 -19.60 -4.82
C LYS A 35 -2.36 -19.93 -3.32
N LYS A 36 -3.12 -19.19 -2.52
CA LYS A 36 -3.22 -19.35 -1.05
C LYS A 36 -1.83 -19.33 -0.38
N GLY A 37 -0.95 -18.43 -0.84
CA GLY A 37 0.43 -18.32 -0.38
C GLY A 37 1.35 -19.47 -0.78
N ARG A 38 0.95 -20.32 -1.73
CA ARG A 38 1.71 -21.53 -2.13
C ARG A 38 2.45 -21.29 -3.44
N LEU A 39 3.54 -20.55 -3.38
CA LEU A 39 4.44 -20.39 -4.52
C LEU A 39 5.37 -21.61 -4.66
N ASN A 40 5.61 -22.05 -5.90
CA ASN A 40 6.70 -22.98 -6.20
C ASN A 40 7.95 -22.22 -6.65
N ILE A 41 9.08 -22.92 -6.72
CA ILE A 41 10.38 -22.29 -7.03
C ILE A 41 10.40 -21.70 -8.46
N ILE A 42 9.70 -22.31 -9.41
CA ILE A 42 9.66 -21.83 -10.80
C ILE A 42 8.85 -20.51 -10.84
N GLU A 43 7.69 -20.47 -10.20
CA GLU A 43 6.85 -19.26 -10.10
C GLU A 43 7.61 -18.12 -9.42
N TYR A 44 8.37 -18.43 -8.36
CA TYR A 44 9.21 -17.45 -7.67
C TYR A 44 10.29 -16.89 -8.61
N ILE A 45 11.05 -17.77 -9.28
CA ILE A 45 12.11 -17.34 -10.20
C ILE A 45 11.53 -16.51 -11.35
N LEU A 46 10.44 -16.95 -11.96
CA LEU A 46 9.77 -16.20 -13.04
C LEU A 46 9.28 -14.82 -12.54
N GLY A 47 8.67 -14.77 -11.35
CA GLY A 47 8.25 -13.52 -10.74
C GLY A 47 9.41 -12.54 -10.55
N ILE A 48 10.56 -13.01 -10.05
CA ILE A 48 11.78 -12.19 -9.89
C ILE A 48 12.34 -11.71 -11.23
N LEU A 49 12.40 -12.59 -12.24
CA LEU A 49 12.88 -12.24 -13.58
C LEU A 49 12.01 -11.17 -14.23
N ILE A 50 10.67 -11.32 -14.16
CA ILE A 50 9.73 -10.33 -14.70
C ILE A 50 9.86 -9.00 -13.93
N SER A 51 9.95 -9.05 -12.59
CA SER A 51 10.15 -7.86 -11.76
C SER A 51 11.44 -7.12 -12.12
N TYR A 52 12.52 -7.84 -12.34
CA TYR A 52 13.80 -7.26 -12.76
C TYR A 52 13.73 -6.68 -14.17
N TRP A 53 13.07 -7.36 -15.10
CA TRP A 53 12.85 -6.85 -16.45
C TRP A 53 12.02 -5.56 -16.44
N LEU A 54 10.91 -5.53 -15.71
CA LEU A 54 10.10 -4.32 -15.54
C LEU A 54 10.89 -3.18 -14.91
N TYR A 55 11.72 -3.46 -13.89
CA TYR A 55 12.60 -2.46 -13.30
C TYR A 55 13.57 -1.86 -14.34
N LYS A 56 14.16 -2.70 -15.20
CA LYS A 56 15.06 -2.23 -16.27
C LYS A 56 14.34 -1.34 -17.29
N MET A 57 13.07 -1.65 -17.59
CA MET A 57 12.28 -0.90 -18.55
C MET A 57 11.70 0.39 -17.99
N THR A 58 11.33 0.41 -16.71
CA THR A 58 10.55 1.52 -16.12
C THR A 58 11.32 2.37 -15.12
N ASP A 59 12.48 1.90 -14.63
CA ASP A 59 13.27 2.48 -13.53
C ASP A 59 12.44 2.68 -12.23
N SER A 60 11.44 1.84 -12.01
CA SER A 60 10.57 1.91 -10.83
C SER A 60 11.15 1.12 -9.66
N ARG A 61 12.03 1.76 -8.86
CA ARG A 61 12.77 1.13 -7.76
C ARG A 61 11.86 0.58 -6.65
N MET A 62 10.86 1.36 -6.26
CA MET A 62 9.96 0.97 -5.15
C MET A 62 9.05 -0.20 -5.56
N ALA A 63 8.51 -0.20 -6.78
CA ALA A 63 7.74 -1.33 -7.28
C ALA A 63 8.60 -2.60 -7.30
N PHE A 64 9.82 -2.53 -7.84
CA PHE A 64 10.75 -3.67 -7.84
C PHE A 64 11.08 -4.19 -6.43
N LEU A 65 11.33 -3.28 -5.48
CA LEU A 65 11.61 -3.65 -4.09
C LEU A 65 10.41 -4.40 -3.48
N VAL A 66 9.19 -3.86 -3.60
CA VAL A 66 8.00 -4.49 -3.02
C VAL A 66 7.69 -5.83 -3.70
N GLN A 67 7.83 -5.93 -5.01
CA GLN A 67 7.68 -7.17 -5.77
C GLN A 67 8.63 -8.26 -5.27
N THR A 68 9.92 -7.91 -5.18
CA THR A 68 10.97 -8.85 -4.76
C THR A 68 10.80 -9.27 -3.31
N VAL A 69 10.55 -8.32 -2.40
CA VAL A 69 10.38 -8.60 -0.97
C VAL A 69 9.12 -9.43 -0.72
N SER A 70 7.99 -9.11 -1.38
CA SER A 70 6.75 -9.88 -1.22
C SER A 70 6.91 -11.31 -1.73
N LEU A 71 7.45 -11.52 -2.95
CA LEU A 71 7.71 -12.85 -3.48
C LEU A 71 8.62 -13.68 -2.56
N THR A 72 9.72 -13.07 -2.10
CA THR A 72 10.67 -13.73 -1.20
C THR A 72 10.02 -14.07 0.14
N PHE A 73 9.26 -13.13 0.71
CA PHE A 73 8.56 -13.33 1.96
C PHE A 73 7.56 -14.51 1.88
N PHE A 74 6.69 -14.52 0.88
CA PHE A 74 5.71 -15.59 0.73
C PHE A 74 6.32 -16.92 0.31
N MET A 75 7.46 -16.93 -0.36
CA MET A 75 8.18 -18.17 -0.69
C MET A 75 8.81 -18.80 0.55
N PHE A 76 9.57 -18.03 1.34
CA PHE A 76 10.37 -18.58 2.44
C PHE A 76 9.63 -18.59 3.79
N PHE A 77 8.74 -17.64 4.04
CA PHE A 77 8.01 -17.52 5.31
C PHE A 77 6.58 -18.04 5.23
N ARG A 78 6.25 -18.85 4.22
CA ARG A 78 4.91 -19.39 4.00
C ARG A 78 4.30 -20.05 5.24
N LYS A 79 5.05 -20.91 5.94
CA LYS A 79 4.56 -21.59 7.16
C LYS A 79 4.18 -20.57 8.23
N PHE A 80 5.03 -19.60 8.46
CA PHE A 80 4.80 -18.50 9.41
C PHE A 80 3.53 -17.70 9.05
N VAL A 81 3.34 -17.38 7.76
CA VAL A 81 2.16 -16.66 7.25
C VAL A 81 0.88 -17.46 7.49
N LEU A 82 0.85 -18.75 7.12
CA LEU A 82 -0.35 -19.56 7.16
C LEU A 82 -0.73 -20.02 8.59
N GLU A 83 0.24 -20.25 9.46
CA GLU A 83 -0.03 -20.58 10.87
C GLU A 83 -0.60 -19.41 11.67
N GLY A 84 -0.25 -18.19 11.30
CA GLY A 84 -0.76 -16.96 11.91
C GLY A 84 -0.50 -16.78 13.40
N LYS A 85 0.42 -17.55 13.99
CA LYS A 85 0.66 -17.55 15.45
C LYS A 85 1.00 -16.17 16.00
N VAL A 86 1.90 -15.45 15.31
CA VAL A 86 2.35 -14.12 15.75
C VAL A 86 1.25 -13.08 15.55
N ILE A 87 0.63 -13.04 14.35
CA ILE A 87 -0.45 -12.11 14.05
C ILE A 87 -1.62 -12.29 15.04
N ARG A 88 -2.02 -13.53 15.32
CA ARG A 88 -3.11 -13.84 16.24
C ARG A 88 -2.78 -13.41 17.68
N LYS A 89 -1.54 -13.60 18.13
CA LYS A 89 -1.10 -13.19 19.47
C LYS A 89 -1.14 -11.66 19.64
N HIS A 90 -0.86 -10.92 18.57
CA HIS A 90 -0.75 -9.47 18.59
C HIS A 90 -1.84 -8.78 17.75
N VAL A 91 -3.06 -9.34 17.71
CA VAL A 91 -4.16 -8.83 16.87
C VAL A 91 -4.41 -7.34 17.06
N GLY A 92 -4.40 -6.85 18.30
CA GLY A 92 -4.60 -5.42 18.60
C GLY A 92 -3.53 -4.55 17.93
N ILE A 93 -2.24 -4.90 18.12
CA ILE A 93 -1.12 -4.15 17.52
C ILE A 93 -1.17 -4.21 16.00
N MET A 94 -1.44 -5.40 15.44
CA MET A 94 -1.53 -5.57 13.99
C MET A 94 -2.70 -4.79 13.38
N SER A 95 -3.81 -4.63 14.11
CA SER A 95 -4.94 -3.84 13.63
C SER A 95 -4.65 -2.35 13.56
N PHE A 96 -3.74 -1.82 14.39
CA PHE A 96 -3.27 -0.41 14.34
C PHE A 96 -2.11 -0.18 13.36
N PHE A 97 -1.72 -1.19 12.60
CA PHE A 97 -0.62 -1.07 11.64
C PHE A 97 -0.91 -0.03 10.53
N PRO A 98 -2.14 0.11 9.98
CA PRO A 98 -2.46 1.14 8.99
C PRO A 98 -2.21 2.56 9.51
N GLU A 99 -2.62 2.86 10.74
CA GLU A 99 -2.41 4.18 11.37
C GLU A 99 -0.93 4.44 11.63
N ALA A 100 -0.20 3.43 12.11
CA ALA A 100 1.23 3.55 12.36
C ALA A 100 2.01 3.83 11.06
N ILE A 101 1.71 3.13 9.97
CA ILE A 101 2.32 3.36 8.66
C ILE A 101 1.96 4.76 8.13
N ALA A 102 0.69 5.19 8.24
CA ALA A 102 0.26 6.52 7.81
C ALA A 102 1.00 7.61 8.60
N ALA A 103 1.10 7.45 9.92
CA ALA A 103 1.82 8.39 10.79
C ALA A 103 3.31 8.48 10.42
N VAL A 104 3.96 7.35 10.15
CA VAL A 104 5.36 7.34 9.70
C VAL A 104 5.49 7.99 8.32
N ALA A 105 4.62 7.66 7.36
CA ALA A 105 4.66 8.20 6.01
C ALA A 105 4.48 9.72 5.98
N ILE A 106 3.48 10.24 6.69
CA ILE A 106 3.22 11.68 6.79
C ILE A 106 4.29 12.36 7.64
N GLY A 107 4.69 11.74 8.76
CA GLY A 107 5.69 12.28 9.67
C GLY A 107 7.06 12.48 8.99
N MET A 108 7.53 11.52 8.19
CA MET A 108 8.79 11.66 7.44
C MET A 108 8.75 12.85 6.46
N GLN A 109 7.62 13.09 5.79
CA GLN A 109 7.45 14.18 4.86
C GLN A 109 7.31 15.53 5.59
N TYR A 110 6.56 15.55 6.70
CA TYR A 110 6.40 16.76 7.54
C TYR A 110 7.72 17.21 8.15
N LEU A 111 8.51 16.27 8.69
CA LEU A 111 9.79 16.54 9.35
C LEU A 111 10.96 16.71 8.35
N TYR A 112 10.71 16.57 7.05
CA TYR A 112 11.77 16.67 6.07
C TYR A 112 12.44 18.06 6.12
N ASN A 113 13.76 18.02 6.30
CA ASN A 113 14.62 19.20 6.25
C ASN A 113 15.90 18.81 5.49
N PRO A 114 16.31 19.53 4.44
CA PRO A 114 17.52 19.24 3.68
C PRO A 114 18.80 19.32 4.53
N GLY A 115 18.80 20.05 5.65
CA GLY A 115 19.91 20.10 6.61
C GLY A 115 20.06 18.82 7.46
N ASN A 116 19.06 17.94 7.48
CA ASN A 116 19.16 16.66 8.17
C ASN A 116 19.73 15.59 7.22
N SER A 117 20.97 15.12 7.53
CA SER A 117 21.68 14.19 6.66
C SER A 117 20.96 12.84 6.45
N ILE A 118 20.19 12.37 7.45
CA ILE A 118 19.45 11.10 7.37
C ILE A 118 18.25 11.28 6.44
N LEU A 119 17.44 12.31 6.65
CA LEU A 119 16.26 12.58 5.82
C LEU A 119 16.64 12.99 4.40
N SER A 120 17.77 13.68 4.20
CA SER A 120 18.31 13.98 2.88
C SER A 120 18.69 12.71 2.12
N LYS A 121 19.46 11.80 2.73
CA LYS A 121 19.79 10.50 2.12
C LYS A 121 18.55 9.68 1.80
N LEU A 122 17.58 9.63 2.72
CA LEU A 122 16.33 8.93 2.49
C LEU A 122 15.53 9.55 1.34
N ASN A 123 15.51 10.88 1.24
CA ASN A 123 14.88 11.60 0.13
C ASN A 123 15.52 11.24 -1.21
N ASP A 124 16.85 11.14 -1.28
CA ASP A 124 17.56 10.75 -2.50
C ASP A 124 17.26 9.30 -2.89
N MET A 125 17.20 8.39 -1.92
CA MET A 125 16.78 6.99 -2.13
C MET A 125 15.34 6.91 -2.65
N LEU A 126 14.44 7.78 -2.16
CA LEU A 126 13.04 7.88 -2.56
C LEU A 126 12.82 8.85 -3.75
N SER A 127 13.89 9.21 -4.47
CA SER A 127 13.80 10.05 -5.67
C SER A 127 13.12 11.41 -5.45
N GLY A 128 13.37 12.05 -4.31
CA GLY A 128 12.85 13.39 -4.00
C GLY A 128 11.43 13.42 -3.39
N ARG A 129 10.83 12.27 -3.13
CA ARG A 129 9.41 12.19 -2.68
C ARG A 129 9.17 12.82 -1.31
N LEU A 130 10.15 12.78 -0.38
CA LEU A 130 9.99 13.44 0.92
C LEU A 130 9.94 14.97 0.77
N ARG A 131 10.77 15.51 -0.09
CA ARG A 131 10.78 16.95 -0.42
C ARG A 131 9.46 17.39 -1.04
N LEU A 132 8.97 16.66 -2.05
CA LEU A 132 7.70 16.97 -2.70
C LEU A 132 6.52 16.91 -1.72
N GLY A 133 6.49 15.92 -0.83
CA GLY A 133 5.47 15.85 0.20
C GLY A 133 5.54 17.01 1.19
N ASN A 134 6.75 17.41 1.63
CA ASN A 134 6.95 18.56 2.51
C ASN A 134 6.51 19.87 1.85
N GLU A 135 6.82 20.07 0.55
CA GLU A 135 6.34 21.20 -0.22
C GLU A 135 4.81 21.18 -0.32
N GLY A 136 4.19 20.03 -0.61
CA GLY A 136 2.73 19.89 -0.63
C GLY A 136 2.07 20.25 0.71
N ILE A 137 2.66 19.85 1.85
CA ILE A 137 2.17 20.25 3.16
C ILE A 137 2.27 21.76 3.38
N LYS A 138 3.35 22.41 2.93
CA LYS A 138 3.54 23.85 3.03
C LYS A 138 2.58 24.64 2.14
N ASP A 139 2.34 24.14 0.93
CA ASP A 139 1.51 24.83 -0.06
C ASP A 139 0.02 24.72 0.24
N TYR A 140 -0.47 23.57 0.75
CA TYR A 140 -1.91 23.30 0.93
C TYR A 140 -2.36 23.19 2.39
N GLY A 141 -1.48 22.76 3.29
CA GLY A 141 -1.78 22.50 4.71
C GLY A 141 -2.75 21.35 4.93
N PHE A 142 -2.91 20.95 6.20
CA PHE A 142 -3.89 19.94 6.59
C PHE A 142 -5.23 20.61 6.90
N LYS A 143 -6.32 20.12 6.27
CA LYS A 143 -7.70 20.54 6.51
C LYS A 143 -8.58 19.35 6.83
N LEU A 144 -9.65 19.57 7.57
CA LEU A 144 -10.59 18.49 7.92
C LEU A 144 -11.27 17.90 6.69
N PHE A 145 -11.69 18.73 5.73
CA PHE A 145 -12.41 18.35 4.51
C PHE A 145 -11.56 18.46 3.23
N GLY A 146 -10.24 18.65 3.38
CA GLY A 146 -9.30 18.73 2.26
C GLY A 146 -9.32 20.06 1.50
N THR A 147 -8.68 20.06 0.37
CA THR A 147 -8.53 21.21 -0.54
C THR A 147 -8.56 20.69 -1.96
N GLU A 148 -9.28 21.39 -2.83
CA GLU A 148 -9.18 21.14 -4.28
C GLU A 148 -7.76 21.44 -4.75
N ILE A 149 -7.10 20.44 -5.31
CA ILE A 149 -5.70 20.51 -5.76
C ILE A 149 -5.63 20.10 -7.21
N GLU A 150 -5.20 21.02 -8.05
CA GLU A 150 -4.81 20.70 -9.43
C GLU A 150 -3.40 20.10 -9.44
N TRP A 151 -3.34 18.78 -9.51
CA TRP A 151 -2.07 18.06 -9.55
C TRP A 151 -1.38 18.23 -10.89
N ASN A 152 -0.15 18.74 -10.90
CA ASN A 152 0.69 18.82 -12.07
C ASN A 152 1.88 17.86 -11.95
N GLY A 153 1.90 16.83 -12.78
CA GLY A 153 2.95 15.81 -12.76
C GLY A 153 2.42 14.43 -13.12
N TYR A 154 2.65 13.44 -12.28
CA TYR A 154 2.31 12.05 -12.54
C TYR A 154 0.82 11.82 -12.87
N GLY A 155 0.55 11.36 -14.10
CA GLY A 155 -0.81 11.01 -14.54
C GLY A 155 -1.68 12.21 -14.91
N THR A 156 -1.12 13.43 -14.97
CA THR A 156 -1.75 14.65 -15.46
C THR A 156 -1.00 15.16 -16.68
N ASP A 157 -1.65 15.97 -17.50
CA ASP A 157 -0.98 16.68 -18.58
C ASP A 157 -0.02 17.71 -17.99
N TRP A 158 1.28 17.44 -18.12
CA TRP A 158 2.28 18.39 -17.63
C TRP A 158 2.28 19.66 -18.46
N ILE A 159 1.94 20.77 -17.84
CA ILE A 159 1.97 22.09 -18.48
C ILE A 159 3.39 22.64 -18.36
N ALA A 160 4.05 22.82 -19.47
CA ALA A 160 5.40 23.39 -19.53
C ALA A 160 5.44 24.75 -18.82
N GLY A 161 6.40 24.91 -17.89
CA GLY A 161 6.58 26.14 -17.12
C GLY A 161 5.83 26.18 -15.79
N THR A 162 5.00 25.18 -15.46
CA THR A 162 4.35 25.07 -14.15
C THR A 162 5.19 24.24 -13.18
N LYS A 163 5.06 24.53 -11.88
CA LYS A 163 5.75 23.78 -10.82
C LYS A 163 5.17 22.37 -10.74
N TYR A 164 6.04 21.35 -10.70
CA TYR A 164 5.64 19.99 -10.33
C TYR A 164 5.22 19.96 -8.85
N ASN A 165 3.98 19.60 -8.58
CA ASN A 165 3.41 19.59 -7.23
C ASN A 165 2.83 18.22 -6.80
N TYR A 166 3.01 17.18 -7.64
CA TYR A 166 2.41 15.87 -7.40
C TYR A 166 3.02 15.18 -6.17
N VAL A 167 2.16 14.68 -5.27
CA VAL A 167 2.55 13.95 -4.07
C VAL A 167 2.35 12.45 -4.28
N ASP A 168 3.42 11.68 -4.18
CA ASP A 168 3.41 10.23 -4.44
C ASP A 168 2.92 9.38 -3.26
N SER A 169 2.80 9.93 -2.06
CA SER A 169 2.29 9.19 -0.90
C SER A 169 0.77 9.15 -0.89
N SER A 170 0.16 7.96 -0.87
CA SER A 170 -1.30 7.82 -0.73
C SER A 170 -1.85 8.51 0.51
N TYR A 171 -1.17 8.35 1.63
CA TYR A 171 -1.62 8.90 2.92
C TYR A 171 -1.64 10.42 2.91
N LEU A 172 -0.55 11.02 2.40
CA LEU A 172 -0.46 12.47 2.34
C LEU A 172 -1.37 13.04 1.24
N GLN A 173 -1.45 12.40 0.07
CA GLN A 173 -2.36 12.84 -0.99
C GLN A 173 -3.81 12.86 -0.51
N ILE A 174 -4.26 11.79 0.17
CA ILE A 174 -5.61 11.72 0.74
C ILE A 174 -5.82 12.81 1.80
N ALA A 175 -4.84 13.02 2.69
CA ALA A 175 -4.92 14.02 3.74
C ALA A 175 -5.03 15.45 3.20
N LEU A 176 -4.34 15.77 2.11
CA LEU A 176 -4.35 17.12 1.51
C LEU A 176 -5.58 17.34 0.64
N GLU A 177 -5.90 16.37 -0.24
CA GLU A 177 -6.94 16.50 -1.25
C GLU A 177 -8.34 16.28 -0.65
N TYR A 178 -8.53 15.18 0.10
CA TYR A 178 -9.85 14.81 0.64
C TYR A 178 -10.02 15.17 2.13
N GLY A 179 -8.92 15.46 2.83
CA GLY A 179 -8.91 15.89 4.22
C GLY A 179 -8.68 14.79 5.25
N LEU A 180 -8.42 15.23 6.47
CA LEU A 180 -8.07 14.34 7.58
C LEU A 180 -9.22 13.39 7.95
N ILE A 181 -10.48 13.83 7.83
CA ILE A 181 -11.64 12.98 8.14
C ILE A 181 -11.68 11.77 7.19
N VAL A 182 -11.49 11.99 5.88
CA VAL A 182 -11.49 10.91 4.89
C VAL A 182 -10.31 9.98 5.11
N LEU A 183 -9.13 10.51 5.40
CA LEU A 183 -7.97 9.69 5.76
C LEU A 183 -8.28 8.80 6.98
N CYS A 184 -8.83 9.36 8.07
CA CYS A 184 -9.21 8.58 9.26
C CYS A 184 -10.20 7.47 8.92
N ILE A 185 -11.24 7.74 8.12
CA ILE A 185 -12.21 6.73 7.70
C ILE A 185 -11.51 5.58 6.95
N ILE A 186 -10.63 5.91 6.01
CA ILE A 186 -9.89 4.90 5.22
C ILE A 186 -8.98 4.06 6.13
N LEU A 187 -8.27 4.68 7.07
CA LEU A 187 -7.42 3.96 8.02
C LEU A 187 -8.24 3.02 8.91
N ILE A 188 -9.38 3.48 9.42
CA ILE A 188 -10.31 2.64 10.22
C ILE A 188 -10.82 1.45 9.39
N LEU A 189 -11.14 1.64 8.11
CA LEU A 189 -11.55 0.55 7.22
C LEU A 189 -10.43 -0.51 7.04
N TYR A 190 -9.19 -0.08 6.84
CA TYR A 190 -8.04 -1.00 6.74
C TYR A 190 -7.71 -1.67 8.08
N SER A 191 -7.87 -0.97 9.21
CA SER A 191 -7.73 -1.54 10.55
C SER A 191 -8.83 -2.58 10.83
N GLY A 192 -10.05 -2.30 10.41
CA GLY A 192 -11.16 -3.25 10.43
C GLY A 192 -10.89 -4.48 9.57
N LEU A 193 -10.37 -4.32 8.34
CA LEU A 193 -9.93 -5.41 7.49
C LEU A 193 -8.88 -6.27 8.19
N MET A 194 -7.82 -5.66 8.73
CA MET A 194 -6.76 -6.37 9.47
C MET A 194 -7.34 -7.16 10.65
N TYR A 195 -8.16 -6.52 11.47
CA TYR A 195 -8.80 -7.15 12.62
C TYR A 195 -9.69 -8.33 12.21
N CYS A 196 -10.61 -8.12 11.25
CA CYS A 196 -11.56 -9.16 10.82
C CYS A 196 -10.84 -10.33 10.14
N SER A 197 -9.86 -10.07 9.27
CA SER A 197 -9.10 -11.12 8.61
C SER A 197 -8.30 -11.99 9.60
N ILE A 198 -7.74 -11.39 10.66
CA ILE A 198 -7.05 -12.15 11.72
C ILE A 198 -8.05 -13.00 12.53
N LYS A 199 -9.21 -12.43 12.88
CA LYS A 199 -10.27 -13.15 13.62
C LYS A 199 -10.89 -14.27 12.80
N ASN A 200 -11.07 -14.06 11.49
CA ASN A 200 -11.54 -15.08 10.55
C ASN A 200 -10.47 -16.14 10.20
N LYS A 201 -9.25 -16.03 10.74
CA LYS A 201 -8.09 -16.87 10.42
C LYS A 201 -7.61 -16.74 8.95
N HIS A 202 -7.94 -15.66 8.29
CA HIS A 202 -7.49 -15.34 6.92
C HIS A 202 -6.17 -14.54 6.94
N TYR A 203 -5.15 -15.08 7.61
CA TYR A 203 -3.87 -14.42 7.88
C TYR A 203 -3.13 -13.96 6.62
N LEU A 204 -3.32 -14.66 5.50
CA LEU A 204 -2.74 -14.29 4.21
C LEU A 204 -3.20 -12.89 3.76
N ILE A 205 -4.49 -12.57 3.95
CA ILE A 205 -5.05 -11.25 3.61
C ILE A 205 -4.38 -10.16 4.45
N SER A 206 -4.18 -10.40 5.75
CA SER A 206 -3.49 -9.45 6.62
C SER A 206 -2.07 -9.15 6.14
N TRP A 207 -1.31 -10.16 5.73
CA TRP A 207 0.05 -9.96 5.20
C TRP A 207 0.08 -9.25 3.85
N ILE A 208 -0.84 -9.59 2.94
CA ILE A 208 -1.02 -8.87 1.68
C ILE A 208 -1.33 -7.39 1.95
N THR A 209 -2.23 -7.12 2.89
CA THR A 209 -2.58 -5.75 3.29
C THR A 209 -1.36 -4.99 3.81
N VAL A 210 -0.48 -5.62 4.59
CA VAL A 210 0.79 -5.01 5.03
C VAL A 210 1.63 -4.57 3.82
N PHE A 211 1.80 -5.42 2.80
CA PHE A 211 2.57 -5.06 1.61
C PHE A 211 1.92 -3.91 0.82
N ILE A 212 0.59 -3.89 0.71
CA ILE A 212 -0.14 -2.79 0.06
C ILE A 212 0.10 -1.48 0.83
N LEU A 213 -0.05 -1.50 2.16
CA LEU A 213 0.14 -0.31 3.00
C LEU A 213 1.58 0.22 2.89
N LEU A 214 2.59 -0.65 2.91
CA LEU A 214 3.98 -0.26 2.73
C LEU A 214 4.25 0.32 1.34
N PHE A 215 3.68 -0.27 0.29
CA PHE A 215 3.81 0.24 -1.07
C PHE A 215 3.18 1.63 -1.23
N CYS A 216 2.06 1.86 -0.56
CA CYS A 216 1.33 3.13 -0.62
C CYS A 216 1.99 4.29 0.16
N ILE A 217 3.11 4.05 0.86
CA ILE A 217 3.98 5.13 1.38
C ILE A 217 4.50 5.99 0.24
N THR A 218 4.81 5.36 -0.89
CA THR A 218 5.47 6.00 -2.04
C THR A 218 4.66 5.94 -3.33
N GLU A 219 3.44 5.38 -3.30
CA GLU A 219 2.58 5.29 -4.49
C GLU A 219 1.12 5.62 -4.12
N PRO A 220 0.45 6.54 -4.82
CA PRO A 220 -0.90 7.01 -4.47
C PRO A 220 -1.98 6.07 -5.02
N ARG A 221 -1.96 4.79 -4.59
CA ARG A 221 -2.83 3.72 -5.11
C ARG A 221 -3.72 3.07 -4.06
N LEU A 222 -3.67 3.53 -2.81
CA LEU A 222 -4.37 2.90 -1.68
C LEU A 222 -5.89 2.76 -1.92
N VAL A 223 -6.51 3.81 -2.45
CA VAL A 223 -7.97 3.88 -2.66
C VAL A 223 -8.37 3.88 -4.14
N LYS A 224 -7.46 3.50 -5.05
CA LYS A 224 -7.75 3.45 -6.50
C LYS A 224 -8.12 2.03 -6.92
N PRO A 225 -9.42 1.69 -7.12
CA PRO A 225 -9.85 0.31 -7.39
C PRO A 225 -9.25 -0.30 -8.67
N ALA A 226 -8.93 0.55 -9.66
CA ALA A 226 -8.25 0.11 -10.89
C ALA A 226 -6.87 -0.52 -10.68
N TYR A 227 -6.24 -0.25 -9.53
CA TYR A 227 -4.95 -0.82 -9.15
C TYR A 227 -5.07 -1.77 -7.96
N ASN A 228 -5.88 -1.41 -6.97
CA ASN A 228 -5.99 -2.12 -5.70
C ASN A 228 -7.33 -2.86 -5.58
N PRO A 229 -7.46 -4.08 -6.11
CA PRO A 229 -8.69 -4.88 -6.04
C PRO A 229 -8.99 -5.37 -4.61
N PHE A 230 -7.98 -5.37 -3.72
CA PHE A 230 -8.14 -5.79 -2.32
C PHE A 230 -9.03 -4.86 -1.49
N LEU A 231 -9.40 -3.69 -2.00
CA LEU A 231 -10.40 -2.82 -1.38
C LEU A 231 -11.73 -3.53 -1.11
N ILE A 232 -12.15 -4.45 -1.99
CA ILE A 232 -13.38 -5.20 -1.83
C ILE A 232 -13.34 -6.11 -0.58
N LEU A 233 -12.16 -6.55 -0.17
CA LEU A 233 -11.98 -7.40 1.01
C LEU A 233 -12.31 -6.68 2.32
N CYS A 234 -12.27 -5.33 2.35
CA CYS A 234 -12.68 -4.55 3.51
C CYS A 234 -14.14 -4.87 3.89
N ILE A 235 -15.01 -5.00 2.90
CA ILE A 235 -16.44 -5.30 3.11
C ILE A 235 -16.64 -6.80 3.32
N THR A 236 -16.03 -7.64 2.49
CA THR A 236 -16.23 -9.10 2.54
C THR A 236 -15.76 -9.71 3.86
N GLU A 237 -14.59 -9.32 4.37
CA GLU A 237 -14.08 -9.80 5.66
C GLU A 237 -14.93 -9.34 6.84
N LEU A 238 -15.46 -8.12 6.79
CA LEU A 238 -16.39 -7.63 7.81
C LEU A 238 -17.70 -8.44 7.80
N CYS A 239 -18.27 -8.70 6.62
CA CYS A 239 -19.47 -9.51 6.48
C CYS A 239 -19.27 -10.94 7.02
N VAL A 240 -18.14 -11.57 6.68
CA VAL A 240 -17.79 -12.89 7.20
C VAL A 240 -17.64 -12.87 8.72
N TYR A 241 -16.98 -11.86 9.27
CA TYR A 241 -16.81 -11.71 10.72
C TYR A 241 -18.14 -11.56 11.45
N ILE A 242 -19.04 -10.72 10.96
CA ILE A 242 -20.38 -10.51 11.55
C ILE A 242 -21.19 -11.80 11.49
N LYS A 243 -21.18 -12.50 10.35
CA LYS A 243 -21.86 -13.78 10.19
C LYS A 243 -21.37 -14.81 11.20
N ASN A 244 -20.06 -15.04 11.27
CA ASN A 244 -19.46 -16.01 12.18
C ASN A 244 -19.79 -15.70 13.66
N ARG A 245 -19.84 -14.43 14.04
CA ARG A 245 -20.17 -14.02 15.40
C ARG A 245 -21.63 -14.28 15.74
N ARG A 246 -22.53 -14.06 14.79
CA ARG A 246 -23.96 -14.33 14.94
C ARG A 246 -24.22 -15.83 15.07
N ASP A 247 -23.59 -16.65 14.23
CA ASP A 247 -23.77 -18.10 14.24
C ASP A 247 -23.27 -18.69 15.57
N ASN A 248 -22.17 -18.18 16.14
CA ASN A 248 -21.67 -18.60 17.45
C ASN A 248 -22.65 -18.20 18.59
N SER A 249 -23.27 -17.01 18.56
CA SER A 249 -24.22 -16.60 19.58
C SER A 249 -25.48 -17.47 19.60
N TYR A 250 -25.98 -17.92 18.45
CA TYR A 250 -27.11 -18.86 18.39
C TYR A 250 -26.76 -20.24 18.95
N CYS A 251 -25.53 -20.71 18.76
CA CYS A 251 -25.10 -21.98 19.36
C CYS A 251 -25.02 -21.88 20.90
N GLU A 252 -24.48 -20.78 21.44
CA GLU A 252 -24.43 -20.56 22.90
C GLU A 252 -25.82 -20.47 23.53
N GLU A 253 -26.77 -19.75 22.91
CA GLU A 253 -28.16 -19.65 23.36
C GLU A 253 -28.87 -21.02 23.34
N ALA A 254 -28.62 -21.83 22.29
CA ALA A 254 -29.20 -23.17 22.18
C ALA A 254 -28.65 -24.15 23.26
N GLU A 255 -27.39 -24.03 23.64
CA GLU A 255 -26.80 -24.82 24.73
C GLU A 255 -27.35 -24.42 26.10
N ILE A 256 -27.59 -23.12 26.34
CA ILE A 256 -28.17 -22.62 27.59
C ILE A 256 -29.62 -23.08 27.75
N ASN A 257 -30.40 -23.12 26.66
CA ASN A 257 -31.82 -23.52 26.71
C ASN A 257 -32.02 -25.05 26.79
N ASN A 258 -30.98 -25.85 26.55
CA ASN A 258 -31.04 -27.32 26.66
C ASN A 258 -30.47 -27.85 27.98
N ASN A 259 -29.99 -27.04 28.90
CA ASN A 259 -29.56 -27.34 30.24
C ASN A 259 -30.57 -26.81 31.29
#